data_09d008c63f54a6f9b2cc4552a3066c78
#
_entry.id   09d008c63f54a6f9b2cc4552a3066c78
#
_cell.length_a   1.000
_cell.length_b   1.000
_cell.length_c   1.000
_cell.angle_alpha   90.00
_cell.angle_beta   90.00
_cell.angle_gamma   90.00
#
_symmetry.space_group_name_H-M   'P 1'
#
loop_
_entity.id
_entity.type
_entity.pdbx_description
1 polymer ?
#
loop_
_entity_poly.entity_id
_entity_poly.type
_entity_poly.pdbx_seq_one_letter_code
_entity_poly.pdbx_strand_id
1 'polypeptide(L)'
;MKKADLHYYVTSYFRSYLPGQKNLSGNTVSGYADAFRLLFRFCEEKKGLRVDRLKISDFDSGLVCGFLDWLETERGCSVSTRNQRLTALHSFFRYLQKQSPPDMEAIQGVLDIPSKKTAMADVPYL
;
A
#
# COMPACT_ATOMS: atom_id res chain seq x y z
N MET A 1 23.02 -7.65 7.65
CA MET A 1 21.66 -7.48 8.14
C MET A 1 21.07 -6.19 7.60
N LYS A 2 19.85 -6.26 7.11
CA LYS A 2 19.21 -5.11 6.53
C LYS A 2 18.59 -4.23 7.61
N LYS A 3 18.81 -2.92 7.50
CA LYS A 3 18.22 -1.98 8.46
C LYS A 3 16.74 -1.78 8.18
N ALA A 4 16.00 -1.39 9.22
CA ALA A 4 14.63 -0.95 9.04
C ALA A 4 14.64 0.31 8.20
N ASP A 5 13.98 0.27 7.05
CA ASP A 5 14.05 1.35 6.07
C ASP A 5 12.68 1.85 5.59
N LEU A 6 11.62 1.13 5.91
CA LEU A 6 10.31 1.49 5.39
C LEU A 6 9.89 2.89 5.83
N HIS A 7 10.10 3.22 7.10
CA HIS A 7 9.71 4.52 7.61
C HIS A 7 10.38 5.66 6.85
N TYR A 8 11.66 5.49 6.55
CA TYR A 8 12.39 6.48 5.77
C TYR A 8 11.74 6.71 4.40
N TYR A 9 11.44 5.62 3.69
CA TYR A 9 10.88 5.75 2.35
C TYR A 9 9.44 6.26 2.36
N VAL A 10 8.64 5.87 3.34
CA VAL A 10 7.28 6.41 3.46
C VAL A 10 7.34 7.92 3.70
N THR A 11 8.23 8.35 4.59
CA THR A 11 8.39 9.76 4.87
C THR A 11 8.84 10.53 3.62
N SER A 12 9.83 10.01 2.91
CA SER A 12 10.29 10.64 1.67
C SER A 12 9.20 10.69 0.62
N TYR A 13 8.41 9.64 0.52
CA TYR A 13 7.33 9.58 -0.44
C TYR A 13 6.32 10.70 -0.20
N PHE A 14 5.88 10.88 1.06
CA PHE A 14 4.88 11.89 1.37
C PHE A 14 5.43 13.31 1.42
N ARG A 15 6.69 13.49 1.82
CA ARG A 15 7.27 14.82 1.96
C ARG A 15 7.87 15.36 0.66
N SER A 16 8.46 14.49 -0.13
CA SER A 16 9.25 14.94 -1.27
C SER A 16 8.67 14.50 -2.61
N TYR A 17 8.23 13.24 -2.70
CA TYR A 17 7.80 12.70 -3.99
C TYR A 17 6.40 13.17 -4.37
N LEU A 18 5.41 12.96 -3.48
CA LEU A 18 4.02 13.31 -3.81
C LEU A 18 3.82 14.80 -4.08
N PRO A 19 4.43 15.71 -3.30
CA PRO A 19 4.24 17.14 -3.59
C PRO A 19 4.72 17.54 -4.98
N GLY A 20 5.66 16.80 -5.56
CA GLY A 20 6.16 17.07 -6.89
C GLY A 20 5.32 16.47 -7.99
N GLN A 21 4.30 15.70 -7.69
CA GLN A 21 3.46 15.06 -8.69
C GLN A 21 2.34 16.00 -9.11
N LYS A 22 2.16 16.11 -10.42
CA LYS A 22 1.10 16.95 -10.96
C LYS A 22 -0.25 16.24 -10.84
N ASN A 23 -1.29 17.01 -10.70
CA ASN A 23 -2.67 16.53 -10.76
C ASN A 23 -3.10 15.65 -9.59
N LEU A 24 -2.35 15.69 -8.48
CA LEU A 24 -2.81 15.00 -7.28
C LEU A 24 -3.62 15.97 -6.43
N SER A 25 -4.85 15.58 -6.13
CA SER A 25 -5.70 16.39 -5.25
C SER A 25 -5.31 16.14 -3.80
N GLY A 26 -5.72 17.08 -2.94
CA GLY A 26 -5.54 16.89 -1.50
C GLY A 26 -6.28 15.66 -1.00
N ASN A 27 -7.45 15.35 -1.59
CA ASN A 27 -8.20 14.17 -1.22
C ASN A 27 -7.46 12.89 -1.57
N THR A 28 -6.78 12.86 -2.70
CA THR A 28 -5.97 11.71 -3.10
C THR A 28 -4.83 11.49 -2.12
N VAL A 29 -4.10 12.56 -1.77
CA VAL A 29 -2.99 12.46 -0.84
C VAL A 29 -3.47 12.00 0.53
N SER A 30 -4.60 12.55 0.99
CA SER A 30 -5.20 12.16 2.26
C SER A 30 -5.61 10.69 2.27
N GLY A 31 -6.20 10.22 1.17
CA GLY A 31 -6.57 8.81 1.04
C GLY A 31 -5.36 7.88 1.05
N TYR A 32 -4.27 8.30 0.42
CA TYR A 32 -3.02 7.54 0.45
C TYR A 32 -2.49 7.45 1.89
N ALA A 33 -2.52 8.57 2.62
CA ALA A 33 -2.07 8.57 4.01
C ALA A 33 -2.92 7.62 4.86
N ASP A 34 -4.24 7.60 4.63
CA ASP A 34 -5.15 6.71 5.36
C ASP A 34 -4.81 5.25 5.09
N ALA A 35 -4.47 4.91 3.85
CA ALA A 35 -4.08 3.53 3.52
C ALA A 35 -2.89 3.09 4.38
N PHE A 36 -1.91 3.97 4.55
CA PHE A 36 -0.72 3.63 5.34
C PHE A 36 -1.03 3.56 6.84
N ARG A 37 -1.89 4.42 7.35
CA ARG A 37 -2.31 4.31 8.75
C ARG A 37 -2.95 2.97 9.04
N LEU A 38 -3.82 2.52 8.13
CA LEU A 38 -4.49 1.24 8.28
C LEU A 38 -3.52 0.08 8.13
N LEU A 39 -2.59 0.18 7.18
CA LEU A 39 -1.58 -0.86 6.99
C LEU A 39 -0.72 -1.02 8.24
N PHE A 40 -0.29 0.08 8.83
CA PHE A 40 0.53 0.01 10.04
C PHE A 40 -0.26 -0.55 11.21
N ARG A 41 -1.54 -0.19 11.32
CA ARG A 41 -2.40 -0.77 12.35
C ARG A 41 -2.52 -2.28 12.19
N PHE A 42 -2.71 -2.74 10.96
CA PHE A 42 -2.77 -4.16 10.67
C PHE A 42 -1.46 -4.86 11.09
N CYS A 43 -0.34 -4.27 10.74
CA CYS A 43 0.96 -4.85 11.10
C CYS A 43 1.11 -5.00 12.60
N GLU A 44 0.72 -4.00 13.37
CA GLU A 44 0.83 -4.05 14.82
C GLU A 44 -0.16 -5.01 15.45
N GLU A 45 -1.42 -4.95 15.03
CA GLU A 45 -2.49 -5.74 15.68
C GLU A 45 -2.48 -7.19 15.28
N LYS A 46 -2.21 -7.49 14.02
CA LYS A 46 -2.36 -8.84 13.49
C LYS A 46 -1.04 -9.56 13.27
N LYS A 47 0.05 -8.84 13.10
CA LYS A 47 1.34 -9.45 12.84
C LYS A 47 2.33 -9.24 13.98
N GLY A 48 1.98 -8.44 14.97
CA GLY A 48 2.88 -8.15 16.09
C GLY A 48 4.15 -7.45 15.67
N LEU A 49 4.12 -6.71 14.56
CA LEU A 49 5.29 -6.03 14.02
C LEU A 49 5.34 -4.59 14.52
N ARG A 50 6.53 -4.16 14.89
CA ARG A 50 6.73 -2.76 15.29
C ARG A 50 6.97 -1.92 14.05
N VAL A 51 6.20 -0.84 13.91
CA VAL A 51 6.27 0.02 12.72
C VAL A 51 7.67 0.59 12.52
N ASP A 52 8.32 0.97 13.62
CA ASP A 52 9.66 1.56 13.55
C ASP A 52 10.74 0.56 13.15
N ARG A 53 10.40 -0.72 13.06
CA ARG A 53 11.36 -1.77 12.70
C ARG A 53 11.06 -2.41 11.36
N LEU A 54 10.06 -1.91 10.64
CA LEU A 54 9.66 -2.51 9.37
C LEU A 54 10.68 -2.24 8.27
N LYS A 55 10.91 -3.26 7.47
CA LYS A 55 11.76 -3.19 6.28
C LYS A 55 10.91 -3.36 5.05
N ILE A 56 11.38 -2.84 3.92
CA ILE A 56 10.67 -3.04 2.65
C ILE A 56 10.45 -4.53 2.40
N SER A 57 11.45 -5.37 2.71
CA SER A 57 11.36 -6.81 2.48
C SER A 57 10.27 -7.49 3.32
N ASP A 58 9.77 -6.84 4.38
CA ASP A 58 8.66 -7.38 5.16
C ASP A 58 7.34 -7.29 4.41
N PHE A 59 7.26 -6.41 3.42
CA PHE A 59 6.03 -6.14 2.69
C PHE A 59 6.02 -6.88 1.37
N ASP A 60 5.78 -8.17 1.44
CA ASP A 60 5.62 -8.99 0.27
C ASP A 60 4.13 -9.12 -0.08
N SER A 61 3.83 -9.88 -1.13
CA SER A 61 2.46 -10.05 -1.56
C SER A 61 1.59 -10.70 -0.49
N GLY A 62 2.18 -11.63 0.29
CA GLY A 62 1.42 -12.31 1.35
C GLY A 62 0.95 -11.35 2.43
N LEU A 63 1.84 -10.48 2.89
CA LEU A 63 1.46 -9.51 3.93
C LEU A 63 0.41 -8.54 3.40
N VAL A 64 0.59 -8.03 2.19
CA VAL A 64 -0.35 -7.06 1.63
C VAL A 64 -1.70 -7.70 1.35
N CYS A 65 -1.73 -8.94 0.83
CA CYS A 65 -3.01 -9.64 0.65
C CYS A 65 -3.73 -9.84 1.97
N GLY A 66 -2.99 -10.19 3.02
CA GLY A 66 -3.57 -10.31 4.36
C GLY A 66 -4.18 -9.01 4.84
N PHE A 67 -3.49 -7.91 4.59
CA PHE A 67 -4.00 -6.58 4.91
C PHE A 67 -5.32 -6.28 4.18
N LEU A 68 -5.36 -6.57 2.89
CA LEU A 68 -6.55 -6.31 2.09
C LEU A 68 -7.73 -7.17 2.55
N ASP A 69 -7.48 -8.43 2.89
CA ASP A 69 -8.52 -9.31 3.45
C ASP A 69 -9.01 -8.79 4.80
N TRP A 70 -8.10 -8.33 5.65
CA TRP A 70 -8.45 -7.75 6.94
C TRP A 70 -9.37 -6.54 6.78
N LEU A 71 -9.10 -5.69 5.77
CA LEU A 71 -9.95 -4.54 5.50
C LEU A 71 -11.39 -4.97 5.20
N GLU A 72 -11.57 -6.02 4.41
CA GLU A 72 -12.91 -6.48 4.06
C GLU A 72 -13.58 -7.22 5.20
N THR A 73 -12.87 -8.11 5.88
CA THR A 73 -13.48 -9.01 6.87
C THR A 73 -13.62 -8.40 8.24
N GLU A 74 -12.63 -7.66 8.70
CA GLU A 74 -12.67 -7.11 10.06
C GLU A 74 -13.03 -5.64 10.11
N ARG A 75 -12.70 -4.89 9.06
CA ARG A 75 -13.04 -3.47 9.00
C ARG A 75 -14.29 -3.21 8.18
N GLY A 76 -14.80 -4.23 7.51
CA GLY A 76 -16.07 -4.13 6.79
C GLY A 76 -16.05 -3.22 5.57
N CYS A 77 -14.87 -2.98 4.98
CA CYS A 77 -14.84 -2.09 3.83
C CYS A 77 -15.37 -2.79 2.57
N SER A 78 -15.85 -1.98 1.63
CA SER A 78 -16.33 -2.48 0.35
C SER A 78 -15.15 -2.92 -0.52
N VAL A 79 -15.46 -3.69 -1.57
CA VAL A 79 -14.44 -4.05 -2.55
C VAL A 79 -13.85 -2.81 -3.20
N SER A 80 -14.69 -1.80 -3.48
CA SER A 80 -14.21 -0.55 -4.04
C SER A 80 -13.19 0.15 -3.14
N THR A 81 -13.48 0.24 -1.85
CA THR A 81 -12.56 0.85 -0.90
C THR A 81 -11.29 0.02 -0.76
N ARG A 82 -11.43 -1.31 -0.71
CA ARG A 82 -10.26 -2.20 -0.69
C ARG A 82 -9.36 -1.92 -1.90
N ASN A 83 -9.95 -1.77 -3.08
CA ASN A 83 -9.18 -1.49 -4.29
C ASN A 83 -8.50 -0.12 -4.24
N GLN A 84 -9.16 0.87 -3.65
CA GLN A 84 -8.54 2.20 -3.47
C GLN A 84 -7.31 2.12 -2.57
N ARG A 85 -7.38 1.32 -1.50
CA ARG A 85 -6.22 1.12 -0.63
C ARG A 85 -5.08 0.43 -1.37
N LEU A 86 -5.40 -0.55 -2.20
CA LEU A 86 -4.38 -1.22 -3.02
C LEU A 86 -3.73 -0.24 -4.00
N THR A 87 -4.53 0.62 -4.62
CA THR A 87 -4.00 1.65 -5.53
C THR A 87 -3.00 2.55 -4.82
N ALA A 88 -3.30 2.94 -3.59
CA ALA A 88 -2.39 3.75 -2.79
C ALA A 88 -1.06 3.04 -2.56
N LEU A 89 -1.13 1.74 -2.21
CA LEU A 89 0.08 0.96 -2.00
C LEU A 89 0.86 0.77 -3.30
N HIS A 90 0.17 0.54 -4.42
CA HIS A 90 0.84 0.41 -5.71
C HIS A 90 1.59 1.68 -6.08
N SER A 91 1.03 2.85 -5.80
CA SER A 91 1.70 4.11 -6.07
C SER A 91 3.02 4.20 -5.32
N PHE A 92 2.99 3.88 -4.03
CA PHE A 92 4.19 3.89 -3.20
C PHE A 92 5.20 2.84 -3.67
N PHE A 93 4.74 1.63 -4.01
CA PHE A 93 5.66 0.57 -4.42
C PHE A 93 6.28 0.85 -5.77
N ARG A 94 5.61 1.56 -6.67
CA ARG A 94 6.25 2.04 -7.90
C ARG A 94 7.36 3.04 -7.61
N TYR A 95 7.14 3.89 -6.63
CA TYR A 95 8.19 4.79 -6.17
C TYR A 95 9.38 3.99 -5.63
N LEU A 96 9.10 2.94 -4.84
CA LEU A 96 10.17 2.10 -4.30
C LEU A 96 10.97 1.37 -5.37
N GLN A 97 10.37 1.02 -6.50
CA GLN A 97 11.09 0.35 -7.57
C GLN A 97 12.30 1.16 -8.02
N LYS A 98 12.20 2.47 -7.96
CA LYS A 98 13.28 3.35 -8.36
C LYS A 98 14.28 3.61 -7.24
N GLN A 99 13.87 3.39 -5.99
CA GLN A 99 14.66 3.78 -4.83
C GLN A 99 15.42 2.61 -4.20
N SER A 100 14.94 1.40 -4.34
CA SER A 100 15.50 0.27 -3.61
C SER A 100 15.58 -0.99 -4.47
N PRO A 101 16.50 -1.03 -5.44
CA PRO A 101 16.68 -2.20 -6.29
C PRO A 101 16.88 -3.52 -5.56
N PRO A 102 17.55 -3.58 -4.39
CA PRO A 102 17.71 -4.86 -3.70
C PRO A 102 16.42 -5.52 -3.27
N ASP A 103 15.32 -4.79 -3.20
CA ASP A 103 14.03 -5.31 -2.76
C ASP A 103 13.06 -5.58 -3.91
N MET A 104 13.57 -5.67 -5.13
CA MET A 104 12.75 -5.78 -6.33
C MET A 104 11.75 -6.93 -6.29
N GLU A 105 12.15 -8.08 -5.75
CA GLU A 105 11.26 -9.24 -5.72
C GLU A 105 10.02 -8.96 -4.87
N ALA A 106 10.22 -8.45 -3.65
CA ALA A 106 9.09 -8.13 -2.78
C ALA A 106 8.22 -7.04 -3.39
N ILE A 107 8.85 -6.01 -3.95
CA ILE A 107 8.13 -4.88 -4.57
C ILE A 107 7.29 -5.38 -5.74
N GLN A 108 7.86 -6.19 -6.61
CA GLN A 108 7.14 -6.68 -7.77
C GLN A 108 5.96 -7.56 -7.35
N GLY A 109 6.14 -8.37 -6.31
CA GLY A 109 5.05 -9.20 -5.80
C GLY A 109 3.85 -8.38 -5.37
N VAL A 110 4.07 -7.24 -4.74
CA VAL A 110 2.97 -6.34 -4.34
C VAL A 110 2.35 -5.70 -5.57
N LEU A 111 3.16 -5.24 -6.52
CA LEU A 111 2.63 -4.60 -7.72
C LEU A 111 1.81 -5.55 -8.59
N ASP A 112 2.07 -6.84 -8.48
CA ASP A 112 1.33 -7.83 -9.25
C ASP A 112 -0.02 -8.20 -8.64
N ILE A 113 -0.34 -7.73 -7.44
CA ILE A 113 -1.65 -8.00 -6.83
C ILE A 113 -2.73 -7.27 -7.63
N PRO A 114 -3.73 -8.00 -8.15
CA PRO A 114 -4.77 -7.37 -8.96
C PRO A 114 -5.88 -6.77 -8.11
N SER A 115 -6.57 -5.80 -8.67
CA SER A 115 -7.79 -5.30 -8.08
C SER A 115 -8.89 -6.35 -8.22
N LYS A 116 -9.84 -6.35 -7.30
CA LYS A 116 -11.03 -7.18 -7.41
C LYS A 116 -12.07 -6.48 -8.27
N LYS A 117 -12.86 -7.25 -8.99
CA LYS A 117 -13.99 -6.69 -9.71
C LYS A 117 -15.06 -6.21 -8.74
N THR A 118 -15.62 -5.06 -9.04
CA THR A 118 -16.76 -4.57 -8.31
C THR A 118 -18.02 -4.75 -9.16
N ALA A 119 -19.18 -4.69 -8.53
CA ALA A 119 -20.43 -4.80 -9.26
C ALA A 119 -20.53 -3.73 -10.36
N MET A 120 -20.05 -2.55 -10.09
CA MET A 120 -20.08 -1.47 -11.08
C MET A 120 -19.18 -1.77 -12.26
N ALA A 121 -18.01 -2.35 -11.98
CA ALA A 121 -17.07 -2.66 -13.05
C ALA A 121 -17.58 -3.76 -13.96
N ASP A 122 -18.53 -4.56 -13.47
CA ASP A 122 -19.06 -5.66 -14.26
C ASP A 122 -20.19 -5.25 -15.18
N VAL A 123 -20.66 -4.02 -15.08
CA VAL A 123 -21.74 -3.55 -15.93
C VAL A 123 -21.20 -3.39 -17.35
N PRO A 124 -21.75 -4.11 -18.30
CA PRO A 124 -21.30 -3.97 -19.68
C PRO A 124 -21.88 -2.73 -20.25
N TYR A 125 -21.02 -1.95 -20.73
CA TYR A 125 -21.47 -0.85 -21.44
C TYR A 125 -21.33 -1.16 -22.83
N LEU A 126 -22.09 -1.26 -23.30
CA LEU A 126 -21.77 -1.50 -24.49
C LEU A 126 -22.01 -0.94 -25.27
#